data_de7058618db09f2d37a461d3f41e15de
#
_entry.id   de7058618db09f2d37a461d3f41e15de
#
_cell.length_a   1.000
_cell.length_b   1.000
_cell.length_c   1.000
_cell.angle_alpha   90.00
_cell.angle_beta   90.00
_cell.angle_gamma   90.00
#
_symmetry.space_group_name_H-M   'P 1'
#
loop_
_entity.id
_entity.type
_entity.pdbx_description
1 polymer ?
#
loop_
_entity_poly.entity_id
_entity_poly.type
_entity_poly.pdbx_seq_one_letter_code
_entity_poly.pdbx_strand_id
1 'polypeptide(L)'
;GGNNTAVKQFNYYKLDTTSAVVDEFDITEFRGAIYDIVMEDQTNGFVGHLKVSVVHDDSTPYVSTYNVNEDSTRIADFTVAISGDMLQLSGATNTSTNTNLRIYRIALGDHHETVANTNSKIITTSTSIGSTATTLDQFTKTDIRGAKYVILIKDDTAGDYQISETSLTHDGTTVFHDDYALVSSRGTPLHTISAAISGATVTLSSASGGNTTGTAILYRQDLGSKTKLGEFDNFFYGVKGDIDSTVETVDSFDVFKFK
;
A
#
# COMPACT_ATOMS: atom_id res chain seq x y z
N GLY A 1 3.94 -22.65 -3.18
CA GLY A 1 4.39 -21.57 -4.06
C GLY A 1 3.45 -20.39 -3.96
N GLY A 2 3.92 -19.21 -3.58
CA GLY A 2 3.12 -18.00 -3.57
C GLY A 2 3.38 -17.03 -2.41
N ASN A 3 4.24 -17.39 -1.46
CA ASN A 3 4.55 -16.49 -0.35
C ASN A 3 5.51 -15.36 -0.76
N ASN A 4 6.24 -15.54 -1.86
CA ASN A 4 7.28 -14.64 -2.35
C ASN A 4 6.82 -13.74 -3.51
N THR A 5 5.51 -13.50 -3.63
CA THR A 5 4.96 -12.58 -4.64
C THR A 5 4.76 -11.20 -4.03
N ALA A 6 5.34 -10.16 -4.63
CA ALA A 6 5.26 -8.78 -4.15
C ALA A 6 3.82 -8.26 -4.13
N VAL A 7 3.03 -8.54 -5.17
CA VAL A 7 1.62 -8.15 -5.25
C VAL A 7 0.77 -9.41 -5.30
N LYS A 8 -0.12 -9.57 -4.32
CA LYS A 8 -0.93 -10.78 -4.15
C LYS A 8 -2.36 -10.42 -3.78
N GLN A 9 -3.32 -11.11 -4.42
CA GLN A 9 -4.72 -11.10 -4.02
C GLN A 9 -5.18 -12.50 -3.71
N PHE A 10 -5.91 -12.68 -2.60
CA PHE A 10 -6.40 -13.98 -2.16
C PHE A 10 -7.56 -13.85 -1.19
N ASN A 11 -8.24 -14.97 -0.94
CA ASN A 11 -9.31 -15.07 0.03
C ASN A 11 -8.88 -15.95 1.21
N TYR A 12 -9.32 -15.60 2.41
CA TYR A 12 -9.29 -16.44 3.59
C TYR A 12 -10.72 -16.70 4.06
N TYR A 13 -11.08 -17.95 4.24
CA TYR A 13 -12.44 -18.34 4.59
C TYR A 13 -12.55 -18.83 6.01
N LYS A 14 -13.68 -18.49 6.66
CA LYS A 14 -14.03 -18.94 8.01
C LYS A 14 -13.02 -18.54 9.08
N LEU A 15 -12.59 -17.27 9.05
CA LEU A 15 -11.94 -16.72 10.21
C LEU A 15 -12.90 -16.77 11.40
N ASP A 16 -12.44 -17.23 12.54
CA ASP A 16 -13.22 -17.30 13.76
C ASP A 16 -12.59 -16.49 14.91
N THR A 17 -13.07 -16.67 16.12
CA THR A 17 -12.57 -15.97 17.32
C THR A 17 -11.20 -16.48 17.79
N THR A 18 -10.72 -17.59 17.26
CA THR A 18 -9.37 -18.09 17.50
C THR A 18 -8.44 -17.48 16.48
N SER A 19 -7.35 -16.87 16.95
CA SER A 19 -6.36 -16.26 16.05
C SER A 19 -5.77 -17.28 15.09
N ALA A 20 -5.80 -16.95 13.80
CA ALA A 20 -5.24 -17.79 12.74
C ALA A 20 -4.35 -16.96 11.82
N VAL A 21 -3.27 -17.56 11.31
CA VAL A 21 -2.42 -16.94 10.28
C VAL A 21 -3.23 -16.84 8.98
N VAL A 22 -3.46 -15.62 8.52
CA VAL A 22 -4.21 -15.34 7.29
C VAL A 22 -3.32 -15.09 6.09
N ASP A 23 -2.09 -14.62 6.32
CA ASP A 23 -1.03 -14.49 5.31
C ASP A 23 0.35 -14.55 5.97
N GLU A 24 1.36 -14.85 5.16
CA GLU A 24 2.75 -14.81 5.57
C GLU A 24 3.67 -14.50 4.38
N PHE A 25 4.82 -13.92 4.67
CA PHE A 25 5.89 -13.71 3.69
C PHE A 25 7.28 -13.89 4.33
N ASP A 26 8.25 -14.22 3.49
CA ASP A 26 9.64 -14.41 3.87
C ASP A 26 10.32 -13.07 4.20
N ILE A 27 10.85 -12.92 5.42
CA ILE A 27 11.51 -11.70 5.90
C ILE A 27 12.86 -11.45 5.24
N THR A 28 13.46 -12.47 4.62
CA THR A 28 14.71 -12.30 3.87
C THR A 28 14.49 -11.68 2.49
N GLU A 29 13.27 -11.75 1.96
CA GLU A 29 12.90 -11.22 0.66
C GLU A 29 12.13 -9.89 0.74
N PHE A 30 11.24 -9.76 1.72
CA PHE A 30 10.42 -8.57 1.90
C PHE A 30 10.64 -7.94 3.26
N ARG A 31 10.75 -6.61 3.28
CA ARG A 31 10.98 -5.82 4.50
C ARG A 31 9.73 -5.17 5.05
N GLY A 32 8.68 -5.07 4.25
CA GLY A 32 7.42 -4.52 4.67
C GLY A 32 6.30 -4.79 3.68
N ALA A 33 5.07 -4.58 4.13
CA ALA A 33 3.88 -4.77 3.31
C ALA A 33 2.76 -3.80 3.70
N ILE A 34 1.91 -3.50 2.73
CA ILE A 34 0.58 -2.91 2.93
C ILE A 34 -0.45 -3.96 2.56
N TYR A 35 -1.39 -4.17 3.47
CA TYR A 35 -2.56 -5.01 3.26
C TYR A 35 -3.81 -4.15 3.13
N ASP A 36 -4.66 -4.52 2.21
CA ASP A 36 -6.01 -3.98 2.01
C ASP A 36 -6.98 -5.14 2.22
N ILE A 37 -7.83 -5.07 3.25
CA ILE A 37 -8.60 -6.21 3.75
C ILE A 37 -10.07 -5.86 3.78
N VAL A 38 -10.87 -6.58 2.99
CA VAL A 38 -12.33 -6.56 3.07
C VAL A 38 -12.80 -7.76 3.88
N MET A 39 -13.70 -7.51 4.81
CA MET A 39 -14.27 -8.49 5.74
C MET A 39 -15.77 -8.64 5.51
N GLU A 40 -16.26 -9.86 5.56
CA GLU A 40 -17.68 -10.19 5.47
C GLU A 40 -18.04 -11.23 6.55
N ASP A 41 -18.72 -10.79 7.59
CA ASP A 41 -19.27 -11.67 8.63
C ASP A 41 -20.49 -12.39 8.09
N GLN A 42 -20.34 -13.68 7.81
CA GLN A 42 -21.37 -14.52 7.21
C GLN A 42 -22.52 -14.83 8.17
N THR A 43 -22.34 -14.64 9.47
CA THR A 43 -23.34 -14.91 10.50
C THR A 43 -24.26 -13.72 10.72
N ASN A 44 -23.69 -12.53 10.85
CA ASN A 44 -24.42 -11.30 11.17
C ASN A 44 -24.67 -10.42 9.94
N GLY A 45 -24.02 -10.70 8.81
CA GLY A 45 -24.14 -9.93 7.59
C GLY A 45 -23.35 -8.62 7.62
N PHE A 46 -22.49 -8.39 8.62
CA PHE A 46 -21.67 -7.19 8.73
C PHE A 46 -20.57 -7.19 7.67
N VAL A 47 -20.28 -6.02 7.16
CA VAL A 47 -19.19 -5.80 6.20
C VAL A 47 -18.22 -4.74 6.71
N GLY A 48 -16.96 -4.89 6.37
CA GLY A 48 -15.93 -3.95 6.79
C GLY A 48 -14.72 -3.96 5.86
N HIS A 49 -13.97 -2.88 5.96
CA HIS A 49 -12.73 -2.68 5.24
C HIS A 49 -11.71 -2.02 6.17
N LEU A 50 -10.47 -2.46 6.09
CA LEU A 50 -9.35 -1.81 6.76
C LEU A 50 -8.05 -2.03 6.00
N LYS A 51 -7.04 -1.27 6.38
CA LYS A 51 -5.68 -1.46 5.91
C LYS A 51 -4.74 -1.76 7.07
N VAL A 52 -3.72 -2.58 6.80
CA VAL A 52 -2.63 -2.88 7.72
C VAL A 52 -1.31 -2.55 7.04
N SER A 53 -0.50 -1.73 7.67
CA SER A 53 0.87 -1.44 7.28
C SER A 53 1.82 -2.15 8.23
N VAL A 54 2.81 -2.84 7.70
CA VAL A 54 3.81 -3.56 8.49
C VAL A 54 5.22 -3.37 7.92
N VAL A 55 6.19 -3.21 8.82
CA VAL A 55 7.62 -3.26 8.50
C VAL A 55 8.34 -4.04 9.62
N HIS A 56 9.51 -4.59 9.35
CA HIS A 56 10.30 -5.31 10.36
C HIS A 56 11.80 -5.00 10.22
N ASP A 57 12.53 -5.25 11.31
CA ASP A 57 13.99 -5.13 11.41
C ASP A 57 14.71 -6.49 11.52
N ASP A 58 14.13 -7.55 10.95
CA ASP A 58 14.50 -8.97 11.04
C ASP A 58 14.11 -9.67 12.35
N SER A 59 13.88 -8.94 13.42
CA SER A 59 13.56 -9.49 14.74
C SER A 59 12.19 -9.06 15.26
N THR A 60 11.82 -7.83 14.99
CA THR A 60 10.61 -7.19 15.53
C THR A 60 9.74 -6.67 14.41
N PRO A 61 8.45 -7.05 14.35
CA PRO A 61 7.49 -6.46 13.43
C PRO A 61 6.88 -5.20 14.06
N TYR A 62 6.71 -4.17 13.24
CA TYR A 62 6.05 -2.90 13.56
C TYR A 62 4.81 -2.80 12.69
N VAL A 63 3.65 -2.50 13.29
CA VAL A 63 2.36 -2.56 12.61
C VAL A 63 1.50 -1.34 12.92
N SER A 64 0.73 -0.92 11.94
CA SER A 64 -0.35 0.06 12.10
C SER A 64 -1.58 -0.39 11.33
N THR A 65 -2.75 -0.30 11.96
CA THR A 65 -4.05 -0.49 11.31
C THR A 65 -4.70 0.87 11.09
N TYR A 66 -5.19 1.13 9.91
CA TYR A 66 -5.75 2.42 9.51
C TYR A 66 -6.86 2.23 8.47
N ASN A 67 -7.51 3.33 8.08
CA ASN A 67 -8.62 3.36 7.11
C ASN A 67 -9.71 2.34 7.46
N VAL A 68 -10.09 2.29 8.74
CA VAL A 68 -11.11 1.37 9.23
C VAL A 68 -12.49 1.91 8.88
N ASN A 69 -13.24 1.13 8.12
CA ASN A 69 -14.61 1.42 7.71
C ASN A 69 -15.46 0.16 7.90
N GLU A 70 -16.32 0.16 8.90
CA GLU A 70 -17.13 -0.98 9.31
C GLU A 70 -18.58 -0.52 9.57
N ASP A 71 -19.55 -1.34 9.19
CA ASP A 71 -20.97 -1.02 9.34
C ASP A 71 -21.51 -1.26 10.75
N SER A 72 -20.68 -1.82 11.65
CA SER A 72 -21.02 -2.19 13.02
C SER A 72 -19.84 -2.02 13.96
N THR A 73 -19.77 -2.84 14.98
CA THR A 73 -18.60 -2.96 15.85
C THR A 73 -17.41 -3.57 15.10
N ARG A 74 -16.21 -3.43 15.65
CA ARG A 74 -15.00 -4.03 15.11
C ARG A 74 -15.19 -5.51 14.76
N ILE A 75 -15.13 -5.85 13.45
CA ILE A 75 -15.41 -7.20 12.96
C ILE A 75 -14.25 -8.13 13.30
N ALA A 76 -13.01 -7.70 13.03
CA ALA A 76 -11.81 -8.48 13.31
C ALA A 76 -10.62 -7.61 13.69
N ASP A 77 -9.71 -8.16 14.49
CA ASP A 77 -8.42 -7.59 14.80
C ASP A 77 -7.30 -8.37 14.14
N PHE A 78 -6.25 -7.65 13.76
CA PHE A 78 -5.07 -8.22 13.11
C PHE A 78 -3.82 -7.93 13.93
N THR A 79 -2.96 -8.94 14.02
CA THR A 79 -1.67 -8.89 14.69
C THR A 79 -0.58 -9.43 13.78
N VAL A 80 0.66 -9.05 14.05
CA VAL A 80 1.82 -9.55 13.30
C VAL A 80 2.85 -10.16 14.24
N ALA A 81 3.51 -11.21 13.77
CA ALA A 81 4.61 -11.85 14.48
C ALA A 81 5.64 -12.39 13.48
N ILE A 82 6.89 -12.51 13.90
CA ILE A 82 7.91 -13.25 13.16
C ILE A 82 8.04 -14.64 13.76
N SER A 83 7.97 -15.66 12.91
CA SER A 83 8.12 -17.06 13.27
C SER A 83 9.09 -17.73 12.31
N GLY A 84 10.31 -18.04 12.77
CA GLY A 84 11.41 -18.43 11.88
C GLY A 84 11.73 -17.31 10.90
N ASP A 85 11.80 -17.64 9.62
CA ASP A 85 12.06 -16.68 8.53
C ASP A 85 10.76 -16.07 7.94
N MET A 86 9.60 -16.23 8.61
CA MET A 86 8.33 -15.75 8.12
C MET A 86 7.75 -14.66 8.99
N LEU A 87 7.35 -13.53 8.38
CA LEU A 87 6.43 -12.59 9.00
C LEU A 87 5.01 -13.07 8.75
N GLN A 88 4.24 -13.28 9.83
CA GLN A 88 2.87 -13.78 9.80
C GLN A 88 1.90 -12.67 10.18
N LEU A 89 0.91 -12.44 9.32
CA LEU A 89 -0.29 -11.68 9.63
C LEU A 89 -1.34 -12.65 10.16
N SER A 90 -1.77 -12.45 11.40
CA SER A 90 -2.81 -13.25 12.03
C SER A 90 -4.06 -12.41 12.27
N GLY A 91 -5.23 -13.01 12.16
CA GLY A 91 -6.52 -12.38 12.42
C GLY A 91 -7.37 -13.18 13.37
N ALA A 92 -8.26 -12.51 14.10
CA ALA A 92 -9.31 -13.10 14.89
C ALA A 92 -10.56 -12.23 14.83
N THR A 93 -11.75 -12.83 14.74
CA THR A 93 -13.01 -12.08 14.71
C THR A 93 -13.49 -11.72 16.10
N ASN A 94 -14.20 -10.60 16.19
CA ASN A 94 -14.85 -10.12 17.42
C ASN A 94 -16.37 -10.37 17.40
N THR A 95 -16.95 -10.70 16.25
CA THR A 95 -18.40 -10.71 16.04
C THR A 95 -18.96 -12.10 15.80
N SER A 96 -18.23 -12.99 15.14
CA SER A 96 -18.72 -14.32 14.79
C SER A 96 -17.60 -15.33 14.57
N THR A 97 -17.98 -16.59 14.36
CA THR A 97 -17.07 -17.70 14.03
C THR A 97 -16.98 -17.98 12.53
N ASN A 98 -17.48 -17.08 11.68
CA ASN A 98 -17.54 -17.30 10.23
C ASN A 98 -17.41 -16.00 9.46
N THR A 99 -16.20 -15.42 9.43
CA THR A 99 -15.90 -14.23 8.65
C THR A 99 -15.00 -14.58 7.47
N ASN A 100 -15.39 -14.17 6.29
CA ASN A 100 -14.56 -14.29 5.08
C ASN A 100 -13.74 -13.02 4.89
N LEU A 101 -12.49 -13.20 4.46
CA LEU A 101 -11.58 -12.09 4.13
C LEU A 101 -11.25 -12.11 2.64
N ARG A 102 -11.20 -10.93 2.02
CA ARG A 102 -10.54 -10.70 0.74
C ARG A 102 -9.37 -9.79 1.00
N ILE A 103 -8.18 -10.28 0.67
CA ILE A 103 -6.93 -9.62 1.03
C ILE A 103 -6.16 -9.29 -0.25
N TYR A 104 -5.76 -8.03 -0.35
CA TYR A 104 -4.79 -7.55 -1.32
C TYR A 104 -3.54 -7.12 -0.58
N ARG A 105 -2.37 -7.65 -0.99
CA ARG A 105 -1.08 -7.33 -0.39
C ARG A 105 -0.13 -6.74 -1.42
N ILE A 106 0.56 -5.67 -1.03
CA ILE A 106 1.75 -5.16 -1.69
C ILE A 106 2.90 -5.32 -0.70
N ALA A 107 3.85 -6.20 -0.99
CA ALA A 107 5.05 -6.41 -0.19
C ALA A 107 6.27 -5.87 -0.95
N LEU A 108 7.15 -5.16 -0.25
CA LEU A 108 8.36 -4.55 -0.79
C LEU A 108 9.58 -5.03 0.00
N GLY A 109 10.70 -5.23 -0.71
CA GLY A 109 11.95 -5.69 -0.12
C GLY A 109 13.06 -5.78 -1.16
N ASP A 110 14.12 -6.49 -0.81
CA ASP A 110 15.30 -6.64 -1.66
C ASP A 110 15.05 -7.58 -2.86
N HIS A 111 13.96 -8.36 -2.81
CA HIS A 111 13.56 -9.22 -3.92
C HIS A 111 12.75 -8.45 -4.96
N HIS A 112 13.24 -8.42 -6.20
CA HIS A 112 12.64 -7.66 -7.29
C HIS A 112 11.83 -8.56 -8.22
N GLU A 113 10.52 -8.64 -8.00
CA GLU A 113 9.63 -9.06 -9.07
C GLU A 113 9.30 -7.87 -9.97
N THR A 114 9.56 -8.04 -11.27
CA THR A 114 9.09 -7.09 -12.27
C THR A 114 7.59 -7.26 -12.42
N VAL A 115 6.79 -6.45 -11.71
CA VAL A 115 5.35 -6.38 -11.95
C VAL A 115 5.15 -5.65 -13.27
N ALA A 116 5.07 -6.41 -14.34
CA ALA A 116 4.80 -5.90 -15.69
C ALA A 116 3.29 -5.67 -15.86
N ASN A 117 2.72 -4.74 -15.09
CA ASN A 117 1.38 -4.22 -15.37
C ASN A 117 1.51 -2.81 -15.93
N THR A 118 0.72 -2.50 -16.96
CA THR A 118 0.80 -1.23 -17.68
C THR A 118 0.43 0.01 -16.86
N ASN A 119 -0.26 -0.16 -15.73
CA ASN A 119 -0.69 0.93 -14.84
C ASN A 119 -0.09 0.87 -13.43
N SER A 120 0.77 -0.10 -13.16
CA SER A 120 1.51 -0.20 -11.91
C SER A 120 2.89 -0.74 -12.15
N LYS A 121 3.86 -0.29 -11.36
CA LYS A 121 5.24 -0.74 -11.47
C LYS A 121 5.93 -0.73 -10.11
N ILE A 122 6.88 -1.62 -9.94
CA ILE A 122 7.86 -1.54 -8.86
C ILE A 122 9.07 -0.78 -9.39
N ILE A 123 9.49 0.22 -8.64
CA ILE A 123 10.64 1.06 -8.93
C ILE A 123 11.62 0.84 -7.80
N THR A 124 12.82 0.43 -8.14
CA THR A 124 13.91 0.39 -7.19
C THR A 124 14.82 1.56 -7.45
N THR A 125 15.02 2.38 -6.45
CA THR A 125 15.98 3.45 -6.47
C THR A 125 17.17 3.04 -5.63
N SER A 126 18.26 2.67 -6.30
CA SER A 126 19.54 2.34 -5.65
C SER A 126 20.36 3.60 -5.32
N THR A 127 19.79 4.77 -5.41
CA THR A 127 20.46 6.04 -5.15
C THR A 127 20.47 6.28 -3.65
N SER A 128 21.64 6.60 -3.09
CA SER A 128 21.75 7.00 -1.68
C SER A 128 20.85 8.20 -1.40
N ILE A 129 19.83 8.00 -0.56
CA ILE A 129 18.93 9.06 -0.12
C ILE A 129 19.60 9.74 1.07
N GLY A 130 20.07 10.96 0.88
CA GLY A 130 20.74 11.74 1.92
C GLY A 130 19.85 12.82 2.53
N SER A 131 20.46 13.74 3.26
CA SER A 131 19.78 14.93 3.82
C SER A 131 19.29 15.91 2.76
N THR A 132 19.84 15.86 1.54
CA THR A 132 19.36 16.61 0.39
C THR A 132 18.27 15.81 -0.31
N ALA A 133 17.22 16.47 -0.76
CA ALA A 133 16.12 15.82 -1.49
C ALA A 133 16.65 15.06 -2.71
N THR A 134 16.41 13.76 -2.73
CA THR A 134 16.81 12.83 -3.78
C THR A 134 15.58 12.37 -4.54
N THR A 135 15.62 12.38 -5.86
CA THR A 135 14.53 11.92 -6.71
C THR A 135 14.30 10.42 -6.54
N LEU A 136 13.08 10.03 -6.18
CA LEU A 136 12.65 8.64 -6.10
C LEU A 136 11.99 8.16 -7.39
N ASP A 137 11.14 9.01 -7.98
CA ASP A 137 10.42 8.70 -9.22
C ASP A 137 10.07 9.96 -9.97
N GLN A 138 9.84 9.81 -11.29
CA GLN A 138 9.42 10.88 -12.19
C GLN A 138 8.41 10.37 -13.22
N PHE A 139 7.50 11.25 -13.62
CA PHE A 139 6.58 11.01 -14.72
C PHE A 139 6.21 12.30 -15.45
N THR A 140 5.74 12.16 -16.68
CA THR A 140 5.31 13.28 -17.51
C THR A 140 3.91 13.73 -17.09
N LYS A 141 3.74 14.99 -16.73
CA LYS A 141 2.48 15.57 -16.26
C LYS A 141 1.32 15.52 -17.27
N THR A 142 1.64 15.38 -18.57
CA THR A 142 0.64 15.23 -19.62
C THR A 142 0.07 13.82 -19.71
N ASP A 143 0.80 12.82 -19.22
CA ASP A 143 0.46 11.41 -19.37
C ASP A 143 -0.28 10.87 -18.14
N ILE A 144 0.10 11.34 -16.95
CA ILE A 144 -0.41 10.88 -15.67
C ILE A 144 -0.87 12.08 -14.85
N ARG A 145 -2.11 12.06 -14.34
CA ARG A 145 -2.69 13.12 -13.51
C ARG A 145 -2.51 12.92 -12.03
N GLY A 146 -2.27 11.71 -11.60
CA GLY A 146 -2.00 11.37 -10.22
C GLY A 146 -1.37 9.99 -10.11
N ALA A 147 -0.88 9.68 -8.94
CA ALA A 147 -0.31 8.38 -8.62
C ALA A 147 -0.53 8.03 -7.16
N LYS A 148 -0.66 6.73 -6.89
CA LYS A 148 -0.55 6.16 -5.55
C LYS A 148 0.76 5.42 -5.45
N TYR A 149 1.44 5.60 -4.33
CA TYR A 149 2.68 4.92 -4.02
C TYR A 149 2.56 4.13 -2.73
N VAL A 150 3.19 2.96 -2.69
CA VAL A 150 3.69 2.33 -1.48
C VAL A 150 5.20 2.49 -1.51
N ILE A 151 5.78 3.05 -0.45
CA ILE A 151 7.19 3.42 -0.39
C ILE A 151 7.82 2.70 0.80
N LEU A 152 8.79 1.84 0.53
CA LEU A 152 9.67 1.26 1.52
C LEU A 152 11.01 1.99 1.47
N ILE A 153 11.49 2.48 2.61
CA ILE A 153 12.79 3.12 2.76
C ILE A 153 13.59 2.37 3.82
N LYS A 154 14.84 2.09 3.51
CA LYS A 154 15.85 1.56 4.41
C LYS A 154 16.85 2.64 4.77
N ASP A 155 17.17 2.77 6.05
CA ASP A 155 18.36 3.47 6.53
C ASP A 155 19.55 2.52 6.46
N ASP A 156 20.43 2.72 5.47
CA ASP A 156 21.57 1.83 5.24
C ASP A 156 22.64 1.93 6.34
N THR A 157 22.57 2.98 7.19
CA THR A 157 23.51 3.16 8.30
C THR A 157 23.06 2.45 9.57
N ALA A 158 21.78 2.63 9.93
CA ALA A 158 21.23 2.08 11.17
C ALA A 158 20.54 0.73 10.97
N GLY A 159 20.18 0.37 9.72
CA GLY A 159 19.42 -0.84 9.42
C GLY A 159 17.92 -0.71 9.73
N ASP A 160 17.44 0.52 9.95
CA ASP A 160 16.01 0.79 10.17
C ASP A 160 15.22 0.81 8.87
N TYR A 161 13.93 0.51 8.97
CA TYR A 161 13.00 0.51 7.85
C TYR A 161 11.78 1.39 8.12
N GLN A 162 11.27 2.00 7.05
CA GLN A 162 10.01 2.74 7.04
C GLN A 162 9.17 2.29 5.86
N ILE A 163 7.87 2.05 6.07
CA ILE A 163 6.90 1.92 4.99
C ILE A 163 5.83 2.98 5.14
N SER A 164 5.36 3.52 4.00
CA SER A 164 4.27 4.50 3.95
C SER A 164 3.50 4.41 2.64
N GLU A 165 2.30 4.99 2.61
CA GLU A 165 1.58 5.29 1.37
C GLU A 165 1.64 6.79 1.08
N THR A 166 1.76 7.13 -0.21
CA THR A 166 1.67 8.51 -0.69
C THR A 166 0.64 8.59 -1.80
N SER A 167 -0.31 9.51 -1.67
CA SER A 167 -1.21 9.89 -2.77
C SER A 167 -0.75 11.22 -3.35
N LEU A 168 -0.66 11.29 -4.67
CA LEU A 168 -0.20 12.47 -5.39
C LEU A 168 -1.15 12.81 -6.53
N THR A 169 -1.46 14.10 -6.69
CA THR A 169 -2.16 14.63 -7.86
C THR A 169 -1.62 16.00 -8.25
N HIS A 170 -1.94 16.51 -9.45
CA HIS A 170 -1.51 17.83 -9.90
C HIS A 170 -2.53 18.47 -10.86
N ASP A 171 -2.54 19.80 -10.88
CA ASP A 171 -3.34 20.63 -11.82
C ASP A 171 -2.58 20.99 -13.11
N GLY A 172 -1.34 20.57 -13.25
CA GLY A 172 -0.43 20.90 -14.35
C GLY A 172 0.60 21.98 -14.00
N THR A 173 0.43 22.66 -12.88
CA THR A 173 1.32 23.71 -12.34
C THR A 173 1.76 23.42 -10.92
N THR A 174 0.83 22.94 -10.10
CA THR A 174 1.04 22.64 -8.68
C THR A 174 0.83 21.14 -8.43
N VAL A 175 1.66 20.55 -7.58
CA VAL A 175 1.48 19.20 -7.06
C VAL A 175 0.86 19.28 -5.67
N PHE A 176 -0.09 18.40 -5.44
CA PHE A 176 -0.69 18.13 -4.15
C PHE A 176 -0.36 16.69 -3.77
N HIS A 177 0.17 16.46 -2.58
CA HIS A 177 0.43 15.11 -2.09
C HIS A 177 0.07 14.99 -0.61
N ASP A 178 -0.23 13.78 -0.20
CA ASP A 178 -0.49 13.41 1.18
C ASP A 178 0.20 12.09 1.49
N ASP A 179 0.94 12.07 2.62
CA ASP A 179 1.66 10.90 3.10
C ASP A 179 0.94 10.35 4.33
N TYR A 180 0.64 9.07 4.32
CA TYR A 180 -0.12 8.42 5.38
C TYR A 180 0.35 6.98 5.60
N ALA A 181 -0.22 6.30 6.59
CA ALA A 181 0.10 4.91 6.91
C ALA A 181 1.59 4.66 7.22
N LEU A 182 2.27 5.67 7.75
CA LEU A 182 3.68 5.57 8.07
C LEU A 182 3.91 4.64 9.25
N VAL A 183 4.74 3.63 9.04
CA VAL A 183 5.28 2.74 10.08
C VAL A 183 6.80 2.70 9.94
N SER A 184 7.51 2.88 11.05
CA SER A 184 8.96 2.87 11.10
C SER A 184 9.46 2.03 12.26
N SER A 185 10.51 1.25 12.04
CA SER A 185 11.18 0.47 13.09
C SER A 185 11.80 1.36 14.17
N ARG A 186 12.13 2.62 13.84
CA ARG A 186 12.65 3.62 14.79
C ARG A 186 11.57 4.29 15.63
N GLY A 187 10.29 4.16 15.28
CA GLY A 187 9.16 4.87 15.92
C GLY A 187 9.04 6.35 15.54
N THR A 188 9.95 6.87 14.73
CA THR A 188 9.91 8.23 14.13
C THR A 188 10.17 8.14 12.64
N PRO A 189 9.71 9.10 11.82
CA PRO A 189 9.98 9.09 10.39
C PRO A 189 11.48 9.07 10.09
N LEU A 190 11.91 8.16 9.22
CA LEU A 190 13.28 8.11 8.71
C LEU A 190 13.50 9.16 7.62
N HIS A 191 12.48 9.37 6.80
CA HIS A 191 12.52 10.22 5.62
C HIS A 191 11.22 11.02 5.48
N THR A 192 11.35 12.17 4.85
CA THR A 192 10.23 13.04 4.44
C THR A 192 10.07 12.96 2.93
N ILE A 193 8.86 12.72 2.47
CA ILE A 193 8.50 12.73 1.06
C ILE A 193 8.14 14.15 0.63
N SER A 194 8.47 14.51 -0.59
CA SER A 194 8.10 15.76 -1.23
C SER A 194 7.83 15.55 -2.71
N ALA A 195 7.01 16.42 -3.29
CA ALA A 195 6.73 16.37 -4.72
C ALA A 195 6.74 17.76 -5.35
N ALA A 196 7.19 17.84 -6.59
CA ALA A 196 7.30 19.11 -7.34
C ALA A 196 7.03 18.92 -8.84
N ILE A 197 6.64 20.01 -9.53
CA ILE A 197 6.61 20.07 -10.99
C ILE A 197 7.73 20.99 -11.47
N SER A 198 8.49 20.52 -12.46
CA SER A 198 9.44 21.32 -13.20
C SER A 198 9.27 21.05 -14.70
N GLY A 199 8.90 22.09 -15.46
CA GLY A 199 8.61 21.95 -16.88
C GLY A 199 7.47 20.96 -17.16
N ALA A 200 7.78 19.87 -17.86
CA ALA A 200 6.82 18.81 -18.19
C ALA A 200 6.80 17.65 -17.16
N THR A 201 7.67 17.68 -16.14
CA THR A 201 7.94 16.55 -15.26
C THR A 201 7.38 16.78 -13.87
N VAL A 202 6.68 15.79 -13.34
CA VAL A 202 6.35 15.63 -11.93
C VAL A 202 7.43 14.76 -11.29
N THR A 203 7.98 15.19 -10.17
CA THR A 203 9.05 14.51 -9.45
C THR A 203 8.60 14.21 -8.03
N LEU A 204 8.72 12.96 -7.61
CA LEU A 204 8.63 12.53 -6.21
C LEU A 204 10.05 12.42 -5.66
N SER A 205 10.29 13.01 -4.50
CA SER A 205 11.61 13.05 -3.86
C SER A 205 11.52 12.67 -2.40
N SER A 206 12.62 12.22 -1.84
CA SER A 206 12.78 11.97 -0.41
C SER A 206 14.04 12.63 0.13
N ALA A 207 13.96 13.10 1.37
CA ALA A 207 15.09 13.59 2.12
C ALA A 207 15.13 12.93 3.50
N SER A 208 16.33 12.58 3.95
CA SER A 208 16.54 11.96 5.26
C SER A 208 16.34 12.98 6.38
N GLY A 209 15.68 12.57 7.46
CA GLY A 209 15.50 13.36 8.68
C GLY A 209 16.75 13.45 9.58
N GLY A 210 17.92 13.09 9.09
CA GLY A 210 19.18 13.11 9.87
C GLY A 210 20.18 12.04 9.47
N ASN A 211 19.82 11.12 8.59
CA ASN A 211 20.71 10.07 8.09
C ASN A 211 21.35 10.46 6.77
N THR A 212 22.53 9.90 6.53
CA THR A 212 23.34 10.26 5.37
C THR A 212 23.13 9.36 4.16
N THR A 213 22.57 8.16 4.35
CA THR A 213 22.33 7.20 3.27
C THR A 213 21.09 6.36 3.52
N GLY A 214 20.35 6.12 2.47
CA GLY A 214 19.18 5.24 2.50
C GLY A 214 18.86 4.71 1.10
N THR A 215 18.11 3.62 1.03
CA THR A 215 17.63 3.02 -0.21
C THR A 215 16.09 3.02 -0.20
N ALA A 216 15.47 3.31 -1.33
CA ALA A 216 14.02 3.26 -1.48
C ALA A 216 13.59 2.25 -2.53
N ILE A 217 12.50 1.54 -2.23
CA ILE A 217 11.79 0.66 -3.15
C ILE A 217 10.33 1.12 -3.18
N LEU A 218 9.79 1.34 -4.37
CA LEU A 218 8.46 1.90 -4.55
C LEU A 218 7.60 0.99 -5.41
N TYR A 219 6.34 0.83 -5.00
CA TYR A 219 5.26 0.42 -5.90
C TYR A 219 4.48 1.67 -6.30
N ARG A 220 4.28 1.89 -7.60
CA ARG A 220 3.49 3.00 -8.13
C ARG A 220 2.29 2.47 -8.91
N GLN A 221 1.13 3.06 -8.65
CA GLN A 221 -0.08 2.92 -9.43
C GLN A 221 -0.42 4.25 -10.08
N ASP A 222 -0.47 4.28 -11.41
CA ASP A 222 -0.80 5.48 -12.19
C ASP A 222 -2.31 5.74 -12.18
N LEU A 223 -2.69 7.00 -11.99
CA LEU A 223 -4.06 7.48 -11.99
C LEU A 223 -4.24 8.57 -13.06
N GLY A 224 -5.34 8.52 -13.81
CA GLY A 224 -5.64 9.54 -14.80
C GLY A 224 -4.77 9.50 -16.05
N SER A 225 -4.28 8.34 -16.47
CA SER A 225 -3.56 8.18 -17.74
C SER A 225 -4.48 8.43 -18.93
N LYS A 226 -4.05 9.26 -19.88
CA LYS A 226 -4.81 9.58 -21.11
C LYS A 226 -5.01 8.40 -22.06
N THR A 227 -4.24 7.32 -21.91
CA THR A 227 -4.09 6.33 -22.97
C THR A 227 -4.71 4.97 -22.69
N LYS A 228 -5.27 4.72 -21.50
CA LYS A 228 -5.81 3.39 -21.17
C LYS A 228 -7.08 3.46 -20.35
N LEU A 229 -8.17 3.14 -21.01
CA LEU A 229 -9.37 2.59 -20.42
C LEU A 229 -9.18 1.06 -20.43
N GLY A 230 -9.22 0.38 -19.30
CA GLY A 230 -9.05 -1.06 -19.24
C GLY A 230 -9.50 -1.64 -17.92
N GLU A 231 -10.18 -2.76 -18.02
CA GLU A 231 -10.56 -3.61 -16.91
C GLU A 231 -9.37 -4.53 -16.60
N PHE A 232 -8.88 -4.52 -15.35
CA PHE A 232 -7.84 -5.44 -14.89
C PHE A 232 -8.33 -6.16 -13.65
N ASP A 233 -8.77 -7.36 -13.80
CA ASP A 233 -9.26 -8.30 -12.77
C ASP A 233 -10.15 -7.65 -11.69
N ASN A 234 -9.62 -6.92 -10.73
CA ASN A 234 -10.39 -6.22 -9.70
C ASN A 234 -10.03 -4.72 -9.61
N PHE A 235 -9.33 -4.19 -10.60
CA PHE A 235 -9.07 -2.77 -10.74
C PHE A 235 -9.86 -2.21 -11.92
N PHE A 236 -10.84 -1.38 -11.62
CA PHE A 236 -11.53 -0.60 -12.63
C PHE A 236 -10.87 0.78 -12.73
N TYR A 237 -10.51 1.16 -13.95
CA TYR A 237 -10.08 2.50 -14.28
C TYR A 237 -11.11 3.15 -15.20
N GLY A 238 -11.80 4.16 -14.69
CA GLY A 238 -12.81 4.90 -15.44
C GLY A 238 -12.48 6.38 -15.55
N VAL A 239 -12.93 6.99 -16.60
CA VAL A 239 -12.91 8.45 -16.76
C VAL A 239 -14.35 8.94 -16.82
N LYS A 240 -14.77 9.79 -15.89
CA LYS A 240 -15.99 10.56 -15.95
C LYS A 240 -15.63 11.98 -16.35
N GLY A 241 -16.15 12.43 -17.50
CA GLY A 241 -16.03 13.81 -17.93
C GLY A 241 -17.11 14.69 -17.32
N ASP A 242 -16.86 16.00 -17.30
CA ASP A 242 -17.84 17.04 -16.97
C ASP A 242 -18.53 16.89 -15.61
N ILE A 243 -17.75 16.55 -14.57
CA ILE A 243 -18.25 16.60 -13.18
C ILE A 243 -18.44 18.07 -12.80
N ASP A 244 -19.66 18.45 -12.50
CA ASP A 244 -20.04 19.81 -12.09
C ASP A 244 -20.49 19.88 -10.61
N SER A 245 -21.22 20.90 -10.24
CA SER A 245 -21.70 21.10 -8.87
C SER A 245 -22.91 20.22 -8.50
N THR A 246 -23.46 19.46 -9.44
CA THR A 246 -24.56 18.51 -9.15
C THR A 246 -23.98 17.14 -8.77
N VAL A 247 -24.75 16.38 -8.00
CA VAL A 247 -24.34 15.01 -7.62
C VAL A 247 -24.44 14.12 -8.85
N GLU A 248 -23.30 13.56 -9.27
CA GLU A 248 -23.22 12.64 -10.39
C GLU A 248 -22.66 11.27 -9.97
N THR A 249 -23.15 10.22 -10.60
CA THR A 249 -22.59 8.88 -10.45
C THR A 249 -21.31 8.79 -11.25
N VAL A 250 -20.17 8.63 -10.57
CA VAL A 250 -18.87 8.47 -11.22
C VAL A 250 -18.52 7.01 -11.51
N ASP A 251 -19.08 6.09 -10.73
CA ASP A 251 -18.98 4.65 -10.91
C ASP A 251 -20.19 3.92 -10.29
N SER A 252 -20.47 2.74 -10.77
CA SER A 252 -21.47 1.84 -10.19
C SER A 252 -21.03 0.39 -10.36
N PHE A 253 -21.27 -0.43 -9.36
CA PHE A 253 -20.95 -1.85 -9.40
C PHE A 253 -22.11 -2.69 -8.86
N ASP A 254 -22.14 -3.95 -9.30
CA ASP A 254 -23.14 -4.91 -8.87
C ASP A 254 -22.82 -5.39 -7.44
N VAL A 255 -23.67 -5.02 -6.48
CA VAL A 255 -23.51 -5.37 -5.07
C VAL A 255 -23.52 -6.88 -4.80
N PHE A 256 -24.01 -7.70 -5.74
CA PHE A 256 -23.97 -9.15 -5.64
C PHE A 256 -22.64 -9.75 -6.11
N LYS A 257 -21.85 -8.99 -6.87
CA LYS A 257 -20.52 -9.40 -7.35
C LYS A 257 -19.38 -8.83 -6.50
N PHE A 258 -19.59 -7.64 -5.95
CA PHE A 258 -18.59 -6.89 -5.20
C PHE A 258 -19.15 -6.51 -3.83
N LYS A 259 -19.09 -7.44 -2.89
CA LYS A 259 -19.39 -7.20 -1.48
C LYS A 259 -18.13 -6.88 -0.70
#